data_1dd18f7af1b917d9c2e05b68edf286db
#
_entry.id   1dd18f7af1b917d9c2e05b68edf286db
#
_cell.length_a   1.000
_cell.length_b   1.000
_cell.length_c   1.000
_cell.angle_alpha   90.00
_cell.angle_beta   90.00
_cell.angle_gamma   90.00
#
_symmetry.space_group_name_H-M   'P 1'
#
loop_
_entity.id
_entity.type
_entity.pdbx_description
1 polymer ?
#
loop_
_entity_poly.entity_id
_entity_poly.type
_entity_poly.pdbx_seq_one_letter_code
_entity_poly.pdbx_strand_id
1 'polypeptide(L)'
;MGSSKFKEYKGLDLSQINREILEQWDRNDAFHQSITTREGHPTFVFYEGPPSANGTPGIHHVMARTIKDIVCRYKTQQGFLVHRKAGWDTHGLPVELGVEKKLGITKEDIGTKISIEEYNRICRREVMTYTDMWERLTRDMGYWINMDDPYITYDNKYIETLWFLLAELYKKGLLYKGYTIQPYSPAAGTG
;
A
#
# COMPACT_ATOMS: atom_id res chain seq x y z
N MET A 1 -30.75 -25.70 28.95
CA MET A 1 -30.61 -25.54 27.50
C MET A 1 -29.14 -25.25 27.25
N GLY A 2 -28.41 -26.17 26.64
CA GLY A 2 -27.00 -25.96 26.33
C GLY A 2 -26.86 -24.84 25.31
N SER A 3 -26.03 -23.85 25.60
CA SER A 3 -25.70 -22.83 24.61
C SER A 3 -25.07 -23.51 23.39
N SER A 4 -25.62 -23.31 22.20
CA SER A 4 -25.01 -23.79 20.96
C SER A 4 -23.56 -23.28 20.88
N LYS A 5 -22.62 -24.18 20.61
CA LYS A 5 -21.20 -23.84 20.48
C LYS A 5 -20.97 -22.87 19.32
N PHE A 6 -21.86 -22.86 18.36
CA PHE A 6 -21.79 -22.00 17.18
C PHE A 6 -23.04 -21.15 17.08
N LYS A 7 -22.87 -19.89 16.65
CA LYS A 7 -23.96 -18.97 16.39
C LYS A 7 -24.74 -19.41 15.15
N GLU A 8 -26.06 -19.45 15.26
CA GLU A 8 -26.94 -19.72 14.12
C GLU A 8 -27.41 -18.40 13.50
N TYR A 9 -27.33 -18.29 12.20
CA TYR A 9 -27.80 -17.14 11.42
C TYR A 9 -29.10 -17.51 10.70
N LYS A 10 -30.16 -16.74 10.89
CA LYS A 10 -31.46 -16.94 10.23
C LYS A 10 -31.48 -16.53 8.75
N GLY A 11 -30.45 -15.81 8.31
CA GLY A 11 -30.28 -15.32 6.95
C GLY A 11 -28.83 -14.93 6.69
N LEU A 12 -28.49 -14.65 5.44
CA LEU A 12 -27.13 -14.27 5.02
C LEU A 12 -27.03 -12.74 4.92
N ASP A 13 -26.70 -12.09 6.03
CA ASP A 13 -26.29 -10.68 6.07
C ASP A 13 -24.76 -10.61 6.12
N LEU A 14 -24.14 -10.54 4.95
CA LEU A 14 -22.68 -10.51 4.84
C LEU A 14 -22.06 -9.28 5.52
N SER A 15 -22.73 -8.13 5.49
CA SER A 15 -22.23 -6.92 6.13
C SER A 15 -22.21 -7.03 7.65
N GLN A 16 -23.25 -7.64 8.24
CA GLN A 16 -23.31 -7.89 9.68
C GLN A 16 -22.25 -8.91 10.08
N ILE A 17 -22.17 -10.03 9.37
CA ILE A 17 -21.20 -11.10 9.64
C ILE A 17 -19.77 -10.54 9.55
N ASN A 18 -19.48 -9.73 8.53
CA ASN A 18 -18.15 -9.10 8.38
C ASN A 18 -17.79 -8.26 9.61
N ARG A 19 -18.67 -7.38 10.07
CA ARG A 19 -18.44 -6.56 11.28
C ARG A 19 -18.18 -7.43 12.52
N GLU A 20 -18.99 -8.45 12.73
CA GLU A 20 -18.86 -9.36 13.89
C GLU A 20 -17.51 -10.11 13.86
N ILE A 21 -17.04 -10.53 12.67
CA ILE A 21 -15.74 -11.21 12.52
C ILE A 21 -14.59 -10.24 12.71
N LEU A 22 -14.65 -9.03 12.16
CA LEU A 22 -13.63 -8.01 12.38
C LEU A 22 -13.48 -7.67 13.87
N GLU A 23 -14.60 -7.44 14.60
CA GLU A 23 -14.58 -7.23 16.03
C GLU A 23 -14.01 -8.43 16.81
N GLN A 24 -14.26 -9.65 16.36
CA GLN A 24 -13.66 -10.84 16.96
C GLN A 24 -12.16 -10.90 16.72
N TRP A 25 -11.69 -10.56 15.53
CA TRP A 25 -10.26 -10.53 15.22
C TRP A 25 -9.53 -9.46 16.02
N ASP A 26 -10.13 -8.27 16.18
CA ASP A 26 -9.57 -7.19 17.00
C ASP A 26 -9.46 -7.62 18.47
N ARG A 27 -10.54 -8.17 19.06
CA ARG A 27 -10.54 -8.65 20.46
C ARG A 27 -9.51 -9.73 20.72
N ASN A 28 -9.26 -10.59 19.74
CA ASN A 28 -8.34 -11.70 19.86
C ASN A 28 -6.94 -11.38 19.35
N ASP A 29 -6.70 -10.15 18.89
CA ASP A 29 -5.43 -9.75 18.25
C ASP A 29 -4.97 -10.74 17.18
N ALA A 30 -5.92 -11.21 16.35
CA ALA A 30 -5.74 -12.35 15.46
C ALA A 30 -4.63 -12.15 14.42
N PHE A 31 -4.49 -10.94 13.89
CA PHE A 31 -3.42 -10.63 12.93
C PHE A 31 -2.04 -10.71 13.58
N HIS A 32 -1.84 -10.02 14.72
CA HIS A 32 -0.56 -10.02 15.40
C HIS A 32 -0.20 -11.43 15.90
N GLN A 33 -1.17 -12.19 16.46
CA GLN A 33 -0.95 -13.57 16.83
C GLN A 33 -0.58 -14.46 15.65
N SER A 34 -1.05 -14.18 14.44
CA SER A 34 -0.66 -14.92 13.24
C SER A 34 0.84 -14.80 12.91
N ILE A 35 1.49 -13.77 13.42
CA ILE A 35 2.93 -13.52 13.29
C ILE A 35 3.66 -14.10 14.51
N THR A 36 3.32 -13.67 15.72
CA THR A 36 4.05 -14.01 16.95
C THR A 36 4.08 -15.52 17.25
N THR A 37 2.98 -16.22 16.97
CA THR A 37 2.94 -17.69 17.13
C THR A 37 3.79 -18.46 16.12
N ARG A 38 4.38 -17.76 15.15
CA ARG A 38 5.24 -18.35 14.10
C ARG A 38 6.68 -17.82 14.14
N GLU A 39 7.05 -17.14 15.20
CA GLU A 39 8.44 -16.74 15.42
C GLU A 39 9.34 -17.99 15.44
N GLY A 40 10.44 -17.95 14.69
CA GLY A 40 11.33 -19.09 14.49
C GLY A 40 10.91 -20.11 13.41
N HIS A 41 9.73 -19.97 12.82
CA HIS A 41 9.33 -20.77 11.68
C HIS A 41 9.96 -20.27 10.36
N PRO A 42 9.96 -21.08 9.28
CA PRO A 42 10.43 -20.62 7.98
C PRO A 42 9.67 -19.39 7.52
N THR A 43 10.40 -18.40 6.98
CA THR A 43 9.81 -17.13 6.52
C THR A 43 9.34 -17.25 5.08
N PHE A 44 8.11 -16.77 4.82
CA PHE A 44 7.65 -16.44 3.48
C PHE A 44 7.73 -14.93 3.29
N VAL A 45 8.61 -14.49 2.39
CA VAL A 45 8.84 -13.06 2.14
C VAL A 45 7.74 -12.51 1.24
N PHE A 46 7.10 -11.45 1.70
CA PHE A 46 6.08 -10.71 0.96
C PHE A 46 6.46 -9.23 0.88
N TYR A 47 6.42 -8.69 -0.33
CA TYR A 47 6.58 -7.26 -0.60
C TYR A 47 5.26 -6.67 -1.06
N GLU A 48 4.76 -5.67 -0.33
CA GLU A 48 3.56 -4.94 -0.71
C GLU A 48 3.86 -4.02 -1.90
N GLY A 49 2.98 -4.06 -2.93
CA GLY A 49 2.87 -3.00 -3.92
C GLY A 49 1.93 -1.91 -3.37
N PRO A 50 2.48 -0.82 -2.83
CA PRO A 50 1.69 0.13 -2.06
C PRO A 50 0.81 0.98 -2.96
N PRO A 51 -0.40 1.38 -2.49
CA PRO A 51 -1.22 2.33 -3.23
C PRO A 51 -0.69 3.76 -3.07
N SER A 52 -1.07 4.63 -4.02
CA SER A 52 -1.00 6.08 -3.83
C SER A 52 -2.27 6.58 -3.18
N ALA A 53 -2.15 7.38 -2.11
CA ALA A 53 -3.30 7.94 -1.40
C ALA A 53 -3.74 9.31 -1.96
N ASN A 54 -3.51 9.57 -3.23
CA ASN A 54 -3.90 10.78 -3.94
C ASN A 54 -5.31 10.72 -4.55
N GLY A 55 -6.02 9.61 -4.38
CA GLY A 55 -7.37 9.39 -4.87
C GLY A 55 -8.13 8.36 -4.06
N THR A 56 -9.44 8.28 -4.29
CA THR A 56 -10.32 7.31 -3.63
C THR A 56 -10.06 5.89 -4.13
N PRO A 57 -10.09 4.88 -3.24
CA PRO A 57 -9.92 3.50 -3.66
C PRO A 57 -11.08 3.01 -4.55
N GLY A 58 -10.76 2.24 -5.58
CA GLY A 58 -11.74 1.60 -6.47
C GLY A 58 -11.79 0.09 -6.30
N ILE A 59 -12.75 -0.57 -6.96
CA ILE A 59 -12.96 -2.02 -6.87
C ILE A 59 -11.73 -2.83 -7.31
N HIS A 60 -10.97 -2.35 -8.30
CA HIS A 60 -9.75 -3.00 -8.76
C HIS A 60 -8.67 -3.07 -7.66
N HIS A 61 -8.62 -2.06 -6.78
CA HIS A 61 -7.73 -2.09 -5.61
C HIS A 61 -8.17 -3.17 -4.61
N VAL A 62 -9.49 -3.32 -4.38
CA VAL A 62 -10.01 -4.38 -3.50
C VAL A 62 -9.65 -5.74 -4.05
N MET A 63 -9.83 -5.98 -5.35
CA MET A 63 -9.49 -7.26 -6.00
C MET A 63 -8.00 -7.58 -5.85
N ALA A 64 -7.11 -6.65 -6.18
CA ALA A 64 -5.67 -6.85 -6.09
C ALA A 64 -5.24 -7.16 -4.64
N ARG A 65 -5.77 -6.43 -3.67
CA ARG A 65 -5.47 -6.61 -2.23
C ARG A 65 -5.99 -7.94 -1.71
N THR A 66 -7.18 -8.36 -2.13
CA THR A 66 -7.75 -9.67 -1.77
C THR A 66 -6.86 -10.81 -2.26
N ILE A 67 -6.37 -10.75 -3.49
CA ILE A 67 -5.46 -11.78 -4.04
C ILE A 67 -4.18 -11.86 -3.23
N LYS A 68 -3.56 -10.72 -2.88
CA LYS A 68 -2.36 -10.67 -2.04
C LYS A 68 -2.62 -11.28 -0.67
N ASP A 69 -3.73 -10.92 -0.03
CA ASP A 69 -4.10 -11.42 1.28
C ASP A 69 -4.34 -12.93 1.29
N ILE A 70 -5.02 -13.47 0.28
CA ILE A 70 -5.22 -14.91 0.13
C ILE A 70 -3.88 -15.67 0.12
N VAL A 71 -2.90 -15.22 -0.66
CA VAL A 71 -1.58 -15.86 -0.72
C VAL A 71 -0.88 -15.81 0.63
N CYS A 72 -0.88 -14.65 1.29
CA CYS A 72 -0.25 -14.48 2.60
C CYS A 72 -0.93 -15.32 3.69
N ARG A 73 -2.28 -15.36 3.71
CA ARG A 73 -3.03 -16.20 4.65
C ARG A 73 -2.81 -17.68 4.41
N TYR A 74 -2.79 -18.09 3.16
CA TYR A 74 -2.49 -19.48 2.79
C TYR A 74 -1.11 -19.90 3.29
N LYS A 75 -0.08 -19.08 3.10
CA LYS A 75 1.26 -19.34 3.62
C LYS A 75 1.31 -19.33 5.15
N THR A 76 0.59 -18.44 5.79
CA THR A 76 0.43 -18.44 7.24
C THR A 76 -0.21 -19.74 7.76
N GLN A 77 -1.24 -20.25 7.08
CA GLN A 77 -1.89 -21.51 7.43
C GLN A 77 -0.98 -22.72 7.20
N GLN A 78 -0.05 -22.64 6.25
CA GLN A 78 0.99 -23.66 6.06
C GLN A 78 2.10 -23.61 7.13
N GLY A 79 2.04 -22.69 8.09
CA GLY A 79 3.02 -22.56 9.18
C GLY A 79 4.16 -21.60 8.90
N PHE A 80 4.15 -20.84 7.79
CA PHE A 80 5.18 -19.86 7.54
C PHE A 80 4.98 -18.59 8.38
N LEU A 81 6.10 -17.98 8.81
CA LEU A 81 6.14 -16.62 9.30
C LEU A 81 6.01 -15.66 8.10
N VAL A 82 4.95 -14.83 8.09
CA VAL A 82 4.69 -13.89 7.00
C VAL A 82 4.55 -12.48 7.57
N HIS A 83 5.64 -11.71 7.51
CA HIS A 83 5.58 -10.27 7.79
C HIS A 83 4.93 -9.52 6.64
N ARG A 84 4.01 -8.61 6.97
CA ARG A 84 3.20 -7.84 6.00
C ARG A 84 3.24 -6.39 6.40
N LYS A 85 4.16 -5.64 5.79
CA LYS A 85 4.32 -4.21 6.06
C LYS A 85 3.55 -3.40 5.03
N ALA A 86 2.69 -2.48 5.47
CA ALA A 86 2.03 -1.53 4.60
C ALA A 86 3.01 -0.49 4.06
N GLY A 87 2.59 0.23 3.02
CA GLY A 87 3.35 1.33 2.46
C GLY A 87 2.48 2.28 1.66
N TRP A 88 3.06 3.42 1.32
CA TRP A 88 2.46 4.45 0.48
C TRP A 88 3.38 4.79 -0.68
N ASP A 89 2.85 4.66 -1.91
CA ASP A 89 3.50 5.17 -3.11
C ASP A 89 3.19 6.67 -3.24
N THR A 90 4.21 7.49 -3.15
CA THR A 90 4.05 8.94 -3.02
C THR A 90 4.72 9.73 -4.13
N HIS A 91 5.15 9.06 -5.18
CA HIS A 91 5.82 9.66 -6.32
C HIS A 91 5.00 9.53 -7.62
N GLY A 92 5.46 10.30 -8.60
CA GLY A 92 5.07 10.14 -9.98
C GLY A 92 4.02 11.11 -10.47
N LEU A 93 3.82 11.06 -11.78
CA LEU A 93 2.99 11.97 -12.56
C LEU A 93 1.54 12.14 -12.06
N PRO A 94 0.85 11.10 -11.57
CA PRO A 94 -0.52 11.28 -11.07
C PRO A 94 -0.63 12.28 -9.91
N VAL A 95 0.38 12.31 -9.02
CA VAL A 95 0.43 13.27 -7.90
C VAL A 95 0.72 14.67 -8.44
N GLU A 96 1.70 14.80 -9.31
CA GLU A 96 2.11 16.07 -9.90
C GLU A 96 0.97 16.72 -10.69
N LEU A 97 0.34 15.99 -11.61
CA LEU A 97 -0.82 16.48 -12.39
C LEU A 97 -2.00 16.89 -11.50
N GLY A 98 -2.24 16.15 -10.41
CA GLY A 98 -3.27 16.50 -9.43
C GLY A 98 -2.99 17.84 -8.76
N VAL A 99 -1.75 18.09 -8.38
CA VAL A 99 -1.30 19.34 -7.75
C VAL A 99 -1.31 20.49 -8.76
N GLU A 100 -0.78 20.30 -9.97
CA GLU A 100 -0.80 21.29 -11.04
C GLU A 100 -2.23 21.76 -11.35
N LYS A 101 -3.15 20.82 -11.49
CA LYS A 101 -4.58 21.10 -11.70
C LYS A 101 -5.20 21.88 -10.55
N LYS A 102 -4.86 21.51 -9.30
CA LYS A 102 -5.38 22.18 -8.09
C LYS A 102 -4.88 23.61 -7.95
N LEU A 103 -3.61 23.84 -8.35
CA LEU A 103 -2.97 25.16 -8.30
C LEU A 103 -3.26 26.02 -9.55
N GLY A 104 -3.81 25.45 -10.61
CA GLY A 104 -4.02 26.12 -11.91
C GLY A 104 -2.71 26.49 -12.61
N ILE A 105 -1.67 25.68 -12.45
CA ILE A 105 -0.33 25.86 -13.03
C ILE A 105 0.02 24.73 -13.99
N THR A 106 1.09 24.96 -14.75
CA THR A 106 1.73 23.93 -15.59
C THR A 106 3.12 23.64 -15.06
N LYS A 107 3.77 22.58 -15.53
CA LYS A 107 5.13 22.24 -15.10
C LYS A 107 6.16 23.32 -15.43
N GLU A 108 5.93 24.14 -16.45
CA GLU A 108 6.77 25.28 -16.81
C GLU A 108 6.73 26.41 -15.78
N ASP A 109 5.70 26.44 -14.96
CA ASP A 109 5.53 27.44 -13.90
C ASP A 109 6.33 27.08 -12.63
N ILE A 110 6.77 25.83 -12.51
CA ILE A 110 7.56 25.34 -11.38
C ILE A 110 8.97 25.93 -11.45
N GLY A 111 9.39 26.59 -10.38
CA GLY A 111 10.65 27.34 -10.32
C GLY A 111 10.54 28.78 -10.82
N THR A 112 9.37 29.20 -11.35
CA THR A 112 9.10 30.57 -11.81
C THR A 112 7.95 31.23 -11.07
N LYS A 113 6.73 30.68 -11.16
CA LYS A 113 5.54 31.19 -10.43
C LYS A 113 5.44 30.60 -9.02
N ILE A 114 5.94 29.40 -8.83
CA ILE A 114 6.00 28.73 -7.53
C ILE A 114 7.41 28.16 -7.34
N SER A 115 7.96 28.25 -6.13
CA SER A 115 9.27 27.64 -5.86
C SER A 115 9.18 26.12 -5.87
N ILE A 116 10.29 25.45 -6.22
CA ILE A 116 10.39 23.99 -6.20
C ILE A 116 10.10 23.45 -4.79
N GLU A 117 10.59 24.14 -3.76
CA GLU A 117 10.38 23.76 -2.37
C GLU A 117 8.90 23.77 -2.00
N GLU A 118 8.20 24.86 -2.32
CA GLU A 118 6.78 25.00 -2.04
C GLU A 118 5.95 23.99 -2.84
N TYR A 119 6.28 23.77 -4.10
CA TYR A 119 5.64 22.76 -4.93
C TYR A 119 5.79 21.35 -4.32
N ASN A 120 6.99 20.97 -3.95
CA ASN A 120 7.26 19.67 -3.30
C ASN A 120 6.53 19.54 -1.96
N ARG A 121 6.45 20.60 -1.18
CA ARG A 121 5.70 20.63 0.08
C ARG A 121 4.21 20.36 -0.14
N ILE A 122 3.64 20.95 -1.19
CA ILE A 122 2.25 20.72 -1.57
C ILE A 122 2.05 19.30 -2.05
N CYS A 123 2.91 18.77 -2.92
CA CYS A 123 2.85 17.38 -3.39
C CYS A 123 2.87 16.37 -2.22
N ARG A 124 3.77 16.55 -1.25
CA ARG A 124 3.85 15.69 -0.04
C ARG A 124 2.57 15.71 0.78
N ARG A 125 1.91 16.86 0.90
CA ARG A 125 0.62 16.98 1.60
C ARG A 125 -0.51 16.32 0.81
N GLU A 126 -0.59 16.61 -0.48
CA GLU A 126 -1.70 16.15 -1.31
C GLU A 126 -1.71 14.64 -1.53
N VAL A 127 -0.54 14.01 -1.67
CA VAL A 127 -0.44 12.56 -1.88
C VAL A 127 -0.94 11.74 -0.69
N MET A 128 -0.97 12.32 0.51
CA MET A 128 -1.47 11.66 1.72
C MET A 128 -2.92 12.01 2.08
N THR A 129 -3.63 12.72 1.18
CA THR A 129 -4.98 13.27 1.49
C THR A 129 -6.01 12.18 1.81
N TYR A 130 -5.92 11.02 1.21
CA TYR A 130 -6.92 9.95 1.34
C TYR A 130 -6.45 8.76 2.19
N THR A 131 -5.37 8.90 2.96
CA THR A 131 -4.83 7.80 3.80
C THR A 131 -5.87 7.20 4.72
N ASP A 132 -6.65 8.03 5.44
CA ASP A 132 -7.70 7.56 6.35
C ASP A 132 -8.76 6.69 5.66
N MET A 133 -9.12 7.06 4.42
CA MET A 133 -10.08 6.29 3.62
C MET A 133 -9.50 4.93 3.19
N TRP A 134 -8.24 4.91 2.81
CA TRP A 134 -7.53 3.68 2.45
C TRP A 134 -7.32 2.76 3.65
N GLU A 135 -7.00 3.32 4.81
CA GLU A 135 -6.86 2.55 6.05
C GLU A 135 -8.21 1.95 6.48
N ARG A 136 -9.29 2.73 6.41
CA ARG A 136 -10.63 2.25 6.68
C ARG A 136 -11.00 1.10 5.73
N LEU A 137 -10.81 1.27 4.42
CA LEU A 137 -11.04 0.21 3.45
C LEU A 137 -10.23 -1.05 3.79
N THR A 138 -8.97 -0.90 4.15
CA THR A 138 -8.08 -2.01 4.51
C THR A 138 -8.64 -2.82 5.68
N ARG A 139 -9.17 -2.14 6.70
CA ARG A 139 -9.85 -2.78 7.85
C ARG A 139 -11.16 -3.43 7.44
N ASP A 140 -12.03 -2.68 6.74
CA ASP A 140 -13.37 -3.14 6.37
C ASP A 140 -13.34 -4.38 5.47
N MET A 141 -12.36 -4.52 4.58
CA MET A 141 -12.17 -5.72 3.77
C MET A 141 -11.45 -6.86 4.52
N GLY A 142 -11.00 -6.63 5.75
CA GLY A 142 -10.27 -7.61 6.55
C GLY A 142 -8.89 -7.96 6.00
N TYR A 143 -8.24 -7.05 5.29
CA TYR A 143 -6.89 -7.26 4.77
C TYR A 143 -5.86 -7.22 5.90
N TRP A 144 -5.18 -8.33 6.14
CA TRP A 144 -4.18 -8.46 7.19
C TRP A 144 -2.83 -7.89 6.75
N ILE A 145 -2.58 -6.66 7.13
CA ILE A 145 -1.33 -5.94 6.87
C ILE A 145 -1.02 -4.98 8.03
N ASN A 146 0.24 -4.86 8.40
CA ASN A 146 0.66 -3.93 9.45
C ASN A 146 0.68 -2.50 8.90
N MET A 147 -0.21 -1.66 9.43
CA MET A 147 -0.34 -0.23 9.09
C MET A 147 0.26 0.70 10.15
N ASP A 148 0.80 0.18 11.27
CA ASP A 148 1.33 1.01 12.36
C ASP A 148 2.68 1.65 12.02
N ASP A 149 3.46 0.98 11.16
CA ASP A 149 4.77 1.47 10.68
C ASP A 149 4.87 1.30 9.16
N PRO A 150 4.08 2.03 8.36
CA PRO A 150 4.13 1.93 6.91
C PRO A 150 5.41 2.56 6.37
N TYR A 151 5.97 2.02 5.29
CA TYR A 151 7.00 2.75 4.57
C TYR A 151 6.37 3.78 3.64
N ILE A 152 7.04 4.93 3.50
CA ILE A 152 6.58 6.03 2.64
C ILE A 152 7.70 6.32 1.64
N THR A 153 7.41 6.25 0.36
CA THR A 153 8.47 6.28 -0.66
C THR A 153 9.18 7.63 -0.76
N TYR A 154 8.60 8.74 -0.28
CA TYR A 154 9.29 10.03 -0.22
C TYR A 154 10.18 10.22 1.03
N ASP A 155 10.15 9.28 1.99
CA ASP A 155 11.00 9.39 3.18
C ASP A 155 12.47 9.17 2.83
N ASN A 156 13.35 9.97 3.42
CA ASN A 156 14.78 9.87 3.18
C ASN A 156 15.32 8.47 3.45
N LYS A 157 14.88 7.82 4.54
CA LYS A 157 15.28 6.45 4.88
C LYS A 157 14.96 5.46 3.76
N TYR A 158 13.79 5.58 3.12
CA TYR A 158 13.43 4.76 1.98
C TYR A 158 14.31 5.06 0.77
N ILE A 159 14.45 6.36 0.43
CA ILE A 159 15.25 6.83 -0.72
C ILE A 159 16.71 6.41 -0.58
N GLU A 160 17.32 6.60 0.58
CA GLU A 160 18.71 6.20 0.86
C GLU A 160 18.90 4.69 0.71
N THR A 161 17.96 3.88 1.23
CA THR A 161 18.01 2.43 1.08
C THR A 161 17.91 2.02 -0.39
N LEU A 162 17.02 2.65 -1.16
CA LEU A 162 16.88 2.40 -2.59
C LEU A 162 18.16 2.75 -3.36
N TRP A 163 18.76 3.90 -3.07
CA TRP A 163 20.03 4.31 -3.68
C TRP A 163 21.17 3.38 -3.34
N PHE A 164 21.23 2.90 -2.10
CA PHE A 164 22.21 1.88 -1.72
C PHE A 164 22.05 0.61 -2.57
N LEU A 165 20.84 0.10 -2.72
CA LEU A 165 20.57 -1.09 -3.53
C LEU A 165 20.92 -0.88 -5.01
N LEU A 166 20.56 0.27 -5.58
CA LEU A 166 20.92 0.63 -6.96
C LEU A 166 22.44 0.73 -7.15
N ALA A 167 23.15 1.31 -6.18
CA ALA A 167 24.62 1.37 -6.22
C ALA A 167 25.25 -0.04 -6.18
N GLU A 168 24.71 -0.96 -5.39
CA GLU A 168 25.18 -2.36 -5.35
C GLU A 168 24.90 -3.08 -6.69
N LEU A 169 23.76 -2.85 -7.32
CA LEU A 169 23.46 -3.39 -8.63
C LEU A 169 24.41 -2.83 -9.71
N TYR A 170 24.70 -1.53 -9.64
CA TYR A 170 25.65 -0.88 -10.56
C TYR A 170 27.06 -1.46 -10.41
N LYS A 171 27.57 -1.64 -9.19
CA LYS A 171 28.87 -2.27 -8.92
C LYS A 171 28.97 -3.69 -9.49
N LYS A 172 27.85 -4.42 -9.50
CA LYS A 172 27.76 -5.76 -10.09
C LYS A 172 27.59 -5.79 -11.61
N GLY A 173 27.54 -4.62 -12.27
CA GLY A 173 27.31 -4.52 -13.72
C GLY A 173 25.88 -4.87 -14.16
N LEU A 174 24.93 -4.93 -13.21
CA LEU A 174 23.53 -5.29 -13.49
C LEU A 174 22.67 -4.07 -13.81
N LEU A 175 23.14 -2.86 -13.49
CA LEU A 175 22.51 -1.59 -13.86
C LEU A 175 23.30 -0.93 -14.99
N TYR A 176 22.67 -0.75 -16.15
CA TYR A 176 23.30 -0.21 -17.36
C TYR A 176 22.29 0.65 -18.14
N LYS A 177 22.80 1.51 -19.03
CA LYS A 177 21.97 2.28 -19.97
C LYS A 177 21.59 1.39 -21.16
N GLY A 178 20.30 1.38 -21.51
CA GLY A 178 19.78 0.62 -22.64
C GLY A 178 18.61 1.35 -23.31
N TYR A 179 18.12 0.77 -24.39
CA TYR A 179 16.96 1.26 -25.13
C TYR A 179 15.85 0.22 -25.03
N THR A 180 14.62 0.68 -24.87
CA THR A 180 13.42 -0.15 -24.91
C THR A 180 12.32 0.54 -25.70
N ILE A 181 11.36 -0.25 -26.19
CA ILE A 181 10.17 0.28 -26.86
C ILE A 181 9.04 0.24 -25.87
N GLN A 182 8.35 1.37 -25.69
CA GLN A 182 7.17 1.47 -24.83
C GLN A 182 6.15 2.43 -25.44
N PRO A 183 4.85 2.29 -25.09
CA PRO A 183 3.86 3.28 -25.45
C PRO A 183 4.24 4.66 -24.87
N TYR A 184 3.98 5.71 -25.64
CA TYR A 184 4.27 7.09 -25.22
C TYR A 184 3.03 7.94 -25.38
N SER A 185 2.70 8.71 -24.34
CA SER A 185 1.59 9.67 -24.34
C SER A 185 2.12 11.09 -24.60
N PRO A 186 1.89 11.68 -25.77
CA PRO A 186 2.30 13.06 -26.03
C PRO A 186 1.64 14.09 -25.09
N ALA A 187 0.39 13.81 -24.67
CA ALA A 187 -0.35 14.71 -23.78
C ALA A 187 0.23 14.72 -22.36
N ALA A 188 0.71 13.58 -21.88
CA ALA A 188 1.33 13.47 -20.55
C ALA A 188 2.85 13.71 -20.58
N GLY A 189 3.47 13.64 -21.77
CA GLY A 189 4.93 13.80 -21.94
C GLY A 189 5.75 12.64 -21.38
N THR A 190 5.14 11.44 -21.27
CA THR A 190 5.79 10.27 -20.68
C THR A 190 5.34 8.96 -21.36
N GLY A 191 6.09 7.90 -21.09
CA GLY A 191 5.76 6.53 -21.45
C GLY A 191 4.97 5.81 -20.37
#